data_085a54ca9ca44ad46b0216baf1752d60
#
_entry.id   085a54ca9ca44ad46b0216baf1752d60
#
_cell.length_a   1.000
_cell.length_b   1.000
_cell.length_c   1.000
_cell.angle_alpha   90.00
_cell.angle_beta   90.00
_cell.angle_gamma   90.00
#
_symmetry.space_group_name_H-M   'P 1'
#
loop_
_entity.id
_entity.type
_entity.pdbx_description
1 polymer ?
#
loop_
_entity_poly.entity_id
_entity_poly.type
_entity_poly.pdbx_seq_one_letter_code
_entity_poly.pdbx_strand_id
1 'polypeptide(L)'
;HVKPARPIGHTAARLLDELPVQPRAPKAGYGRDQFGPPWQDVDHNGCDTRDDILRRDLTDARLAAGRHACVVEAGRLADPYTGADIEFQRGRAASIDIDHVVALGNAWVTGAAGWEPRKRIALANDPLNLLAVDAGANRAKGDADAAEWLPPNPSYHCAYVARQIAVKAKYRLW
;
A
#
# COMPACT_ATOMS: atom_id res chain seq x y z
N HIS A 1 -14.72 29.48 12.43
CA HIS A 1 -13.28 29.27 12.61
C HIS A 1 -12.96 27.82 12.28
N VAL A 2 -12.48 27.57 11.06
CA VAL A 2 -11.94 26.27 10.66
C VAL A 2 -10.54 26.19 11.28
N LYS A 3 -10.33 25.24 12.19
CA LYS A 3 -9.00 24.96 12.74
C LYS A 3 -8.06 24.58 11.59
N PRO A 4 -6.88 25.21 11.44
CA PRO A 4 -5.93 24.78 10.41
C PRO A 4 -5.56 23.32 10.66
N ALA A 5 -5.59 22.51 9.57
CA ALA A 5 -5.14 21.14 9.63
C ALA A 5 -3.69 21.10 10.13
N ARG A 6 -3.41 20.30 11.15
CA ARG A 6 -2.04 20.12 11.65
C ARG A 6 -1.16 19.57 10.52
N PRO A 7 0.04 20.09 10.33
CA PRO A 7 0.96 19.57 9.34
C PRO A 7 1.18 18.06 9.55
N ILE A 8 1.03 17.29 8.48
CA ILE A 8 1.13 15.82 8.48
C ILE A 8 2.42 15.33 9.17
N GLY A 9 3.52 16.07 9.03
CA GLY A 9 4.82 15.72 9.62
C GLY A 9 4.83 15.66 11.15
N HIS A 10 4.14 16.56 11.84
CA HIS A 10 4.08 16.54 13.32
C HIS A 10 3.29 15.34 13.85
N THR A 11 2.26 14.90 13.12
CA THR A 11 1.48 13.72 13.50
C THR A 11 2.28 12.43 13.28
N ALA A 12 3.00 12.31 12.18
CA ALA A 12 3.84 11.15 11.88
C ALA A 12 4.99 11.02 12.88
N ALA A 13 5.68 12.11 13.23
CA ALA A 13 6.74 12.09 14.23
C ALA A 13 6.23 11.62 15.59
N ARG A 14 5.07 12.10 16.05
CA ARG A 14 4.48 11.65 17.31
C ARG A 14 4.12 10.16 17.27
N LEU A 15 3.53 9.69 16.17
CA LEU A 15 3.21 8.26 16.02
C LEU A 15 4.47 7.40 16.00
N LEU A 16 5.55 7.88 15.38
CA LEU A 16 6.83 7.17 15.37
C LEU A 16 7.38 6.94 16.78
N ASP A 17 7.29 7.97 17.66
CA ASP A 17 7.71 7.85 19.05
C ASP A 17 6.88 6.85 19.86
N GLU A 18 5.66 6.57 19.43
CA GLU A 18 4.74 5.62 20.06
C GLU A 18 4.91 4.18 19.54
N LEU A 19 5.64 3.96 18.43
CA LEU A 19 5.85 2.63 17.89
C LEU A 19 6.75 1.78 18.81
N PRO A 20 6.40 0.50 19.03
CA PRO A 20 7.29 -0.39 19.76
C PRO A 20 8.59 -0.60 18.99
N VAL A 21 9.69 -0.67 19.73
CA VAL A 21 11.02 -0.98 19.19
C VAL A 21 11.39 -2.41 19.60
N GLN A 22 11.41 -3.31 18.62
CA GLN A 22 11.71 -4.73 18.83
C GLN A 22 12.56 -5.24 17.66
N PRO A 23 13.38 -6.28 17.88
CA PRO A 23 14.11 -6.95 16.81
C PRO A 23 13.12 -7.63 15.86
N ARG A 24 13.51 -7.76 14.59
CA ARG A 24 12.73 -8.50 13.60
C ARG A 24 12.58 -9.96 14.03
N ALA A 25 11.37 -10.46 13.93
CA ALA A 25 11.08 -11.88 14.12
C ALA A 25 11.60 -12.73 12.94
N PRO A 26 11.78 -14.05 13.11
CA PRO A 26 12.13 -14.92 12.00
C PRO A 26 11.11 -14.88 10.87
N LYS A 27 11.57 -15.01 9.63
CA LYS A 27 10.71 -15.07 8.45
C LYS A 27 10.07 -16.46 8.24
N ALA A 28 10.39 -17.41 9.08
CA ALA A 28 9.85 -18.78 9.01
C ALA A 28 8.32 -18.77 8.96
N GLY A 29 7.75 -19.60 8.09
CA GLY A 29 6.30 -19.67 7.88
C GLY A 29 5.69 -18.56 7.04
N TYR A 30 6.47 -17.57 6.60
CA TYR A 30 5.97 -16.53 5.70
C TYR A 30 5.58 -17.09 4.34
N GLY A 31 4.42 -16.66 3.89
CA GLY A 31 3.94 -16.80 2.52
C GLY A 31 2.87 -15.75 2.27
N ARG A 32 2.70 -15.31 1.04
CA ARG A 32 1.66 -14.33 0.71
C ARG A 32 0.25 -14.85 1.00
N ASP A 33 0.05 -16.15 0.89
CA ASP A 33 -1.19 -16.86 1.23
C ASP A 33 -1.60 -16.71 2.70
N GLN A 34 -0.64 -16.44 3.60
CA GLN A 34 -0.93 -16.13 5.01
C GLN A 34 -1.73 -14.84 5.20
N PHE A 35 -1.77 -13.98 4.18
CA PHE A 35 -2.54 -12.73 4.13
C PHE A 35 -3.84 -12.87 3.35
N GLY A 36 -4.28 -14.09 3.09
CA GLY A 36 -5.48 -14.42 2.35
C GLY A 36 -5.31 -14.37 0.84
N PRO A 37 -6.36 -14.70 0.09
CA PRO A 37 -6.37 -14.56 -1.36
C PRO A 37 -6.23 -13.09 -1.75
N PRO A 38 -5.55 -12.79 -2.87
CA PRO A 38 -5.34 -11.41 -3.31
C PRO A 38 -6.66 -10.72 -3.64
N TRP A 39 -6.73 -9.43 -3.28
CA TRP A 39 -7.71 -8.46 -3.71
C TRP A 39 -9.16 -8.81 -3.37
N GLN A 40 -9.41 -9.20 -2.12
CA GLN A 40 -10.77 -9.42 -1.65
C GLN A 40 -11.59 -8.12 -1.66
N ASP A 41 -12.88 -8.26 -1.93
CA ASP A 41 -13.86 -7.20 -1.69
C ASP A 41 -14.18 -7.14 -0.18
N VAL A 42 -13.36 -6.43 0.58
CA VAL A 42 -13.46 -6.39 2.04
C VAL A 42 -14.47 -5.37 2.56
N ASP A 43 -14.84 -4.39 1.75
CA ASP A 43 -15.83 -3.36 2.08
C ASP A 43 -17.21 -3.67 1.49
N HIS A 44 -17.33 -4.79 0.76
CA HIS A 44 -18.56 -5.28 0.15
C HIS A 44 -19.21 -4.28 -0.82
N ASN A 45 -18.38 -3.51 -1.55
CA ASN A 45 -18.87 -2.58 -2.54
C ASN A 45 -19.13 -3.22 -3.92
N GLY A 46 -18.83 -4.52 -4.07
CA GLY A 46 -18.99 -5.28 -5.31
C GLY A 46 -17.76 -5.22 -6.23
N CYS A 47 -16.69 -4.54 -5.79
CA CYS A 47 -15.44 -4.38 -6.51
C CYS A 47 -14.31 -5.05 -5.72
N ASP A 48 -13.32 -5.62 -6.39
CA ASP A 48 -12.15 -6.08 -5.66
C ASP A 48 -11.27 -4.91 -5.21
N THR A 49 -10.48 -5.13 -4.17
CA THR A 49 -9.62 -4.08 -3.59
C THR A 49 -8.65 -3.50 -4.61
N ARG A 50 -8.13 -4.31 -5.55
CA ARG A 50 -7.21 -3.83 -6.58
C ARG A 50 -7.87 -2.79 -7.49
N ASP A 51 -9.07 -3.07 -7.95
CA ASP A 51 -9.82 -2.14 -8.79
C ASP A 51 -10.24 -0.88 -8.03
N ASP A 52 -10.55 -0.99 -6.73
CA ASP A 52 -10.80 0.18 -5.88
C ASP A 52 -9.57 1.10 -5.79
N ILE A 53 -8.38 0.53 -5.61
CA ILE A 53 -7.14 1.32 -5.54
C ILE A 53 -6.79 1.92 -6.90
N LEU A 54 -6.92 1.17 -7.99
CA LEU A 54 -6.72 1.71 -9.34
C LEU A 54 -7.68 2.87 -9.61
N ARG A 55 -8.95 2.73 -9.26
CA ARG A 55 -9.95 3.78 -9.41
C ARG A 55 -9.65 5.02 -8.57
N ARG A 56 -9.11 4.85 -7.36
CA ARG A 56 -8.70 5.95 -6.48
C ARG A 56 -7.49 6.72 -7.03
N ASP A 57 -6.49 5.99 -7.55
CA ASP A 57 -5.15 6.53 -7.82
C ASP A 57 -4.95 6.95 -9.28
N LEU A 58 -5.71 6.38 -10.23
CA LEU A 58 -5.63 6.76 -11.64
C LEU A 58 -6.49 7.98 -11.94
N THR A 59 -5.98 8.86 -12.80
CA THR A 59 -6.79 9.87 -13.50
C THR A 59 -7.33 9.29 -14.80
N ASP A 60 -8.43 9.85 -15.31
CA ASP A 60 -9.09 9.42 -16.55
C ASP A 60 -9.37 7.90 -16.58
N ALA A 61 -9.70 7.33 -15.42
CA ALA A 61 -9.98 5.92 -15.30
C ALA A 61 -11.20 5.52 -16.13
N ARG A 62 -11.03 4.58 -17.05
CA ARG A 62 -12.11 3.98 -17.81
C ARG A 62 -12.49 2.63 -17.20
N LEU A 63 -13.76 2.48 -16.91
CA LEU A 63 -14.32 1.27 -16.33
C LEU A 63 -14.97 0.39 -17.40
N ALA A 64 -14.95 -0.91 -17.19
CA ALA A 64 -15.67 -1.86 -18.00
C ALA A 64 -17.18 -1.59 -17.96
N ALA A 65 -17.89 -1.92 -19.03
CA ALA A 65 -19.33 -1.76 -19.11
C ALA A 65 -20.09 -2.92 -18.39
N GLY A 66 -21.34 -2.65 -17.99
CA GLY A 66 -22.27 -3.66 -17.49
C GLY A 66 -21.91 -4.18 -16.09
N ARG A 67 -21.99 -5.51 -15.93
CA ARG A 67 -21.76 -6.18 -14.64
C ARG A 67 -20.34 -6.02 -14.09
N HIS A 68 -19.40 -5.60 -14.91
CA HIS A 68 -18.00 -5.37 -14.54
C HIS A 68 -17.66 -3.88 -14.42
N ALA A 69 -18.64 -3.04 -14.12
CA ALA A 69 -18.45 -1.59 -13.99
C ALA A 69 -17.45 -1.14 -12.92
N CYS A 70 -16.96 -2.05 -12.10
CA CYS A 70 -15.87 -1.84 -11.15
C CYS A 70 -14.49 -2.01 -11.76
N VAL A 71 -14.37 -2.81 -12.83
CA VAL A 71 -13.09 -3.18 -13.41
C VAL A 71 -12.50 -1.99 -14.15
N VAL A 72 -11.33 -1.55 -13.72
CA VAL A 72 -10.60 -0.47 -14.38
C VAL A 72 -9.87 -1.05 -15.59
N GLU A 73 -10.22 -0.59 -16.79
CA GLU A 73 -9.62 -1.03 -18.05
C GLU A 73 -8.43 -0.19 -18.48
N ALA A 74 -8.47 1.11 -18.21
CA ALA A 74 -7.42 2.03 -18.59
C ALA A 74 -7.42 3.27 -17.69
N GLY A 75 -6.32 4.02 -17.71
CA GLY A 75 -6.18 5.28 -17.00
C GLY A 75 -4.73 5.77 -17.04
N ARG A 76 -4.45 6.84 -16.30
CA ARG A 76 -3.11 7.41 -16.18
C ARG A 76 -2.74 7.51 -14.72
N LEU A 77 -1.52 7.17 -14.38
CA LEU A 77 -0.96 7.30 -13.05
C LEU A 77 0.14 8.37 -13.04
N ALA A 78 -0.03 9.39 -12.22
CA ALA A 78 1.09 10.20 -11.76
C ALA A 78 1.81 9.40 -10.67
N ASP A 79 2.83 8.62 -11.06
CA ASP A 79 3.47 7.67 -10.17
C ASP A 79 4.22 8.37 -9.03
N PRO A 80 3.85 8.13 -7.77
CA PRO A 80 4.53 8.76 -6.65
C PRO A 80 5.97 8.27 -6.46
N TYR A 81 6.28 7.03 -6.85
CA TYR A 81 7.60 6.44 -6.59
C TYR A 81 8.69 6.96 -7.54
N THR A 82 8.36 7.15 -8.80
CA THR A 82 9.33 7.64 -9.80
C THR A 82 9.11 9.09 -10.21
N GLY A 83 7.89 9.63 -9.99
CA GLY A 83 7.47 10.92 -10.50
C GLY A 83 7.07 10.90 -11.97
N ALA A 84 7.04 9.74 -12.62
CA ALA A 84 6.66 9.60 -14.02
C ALA A 84 5.14 9.53 -14.22
N ASP A 85 4.68 9.94 -15.39
CA ASP A 85 3.33 9.67 -15.86
C ASP A 85 3.31 8.30 -16.57
N ILE A 86 2.45 7.41 -16.10
CA ILE A 86 2.36 6.03 -16.60
C ILE A 86 0.96 5.79 -17.15
N GLU A 87 0.87 5.31 -18.39
CA GLU A 87 -0.38 4.83 -18.95
C GLU A 87 -0.67 3.40 -18.48
N PHE A 88 -1.87 3.21 -17.96
CA PHE A 88 -2.39 1.89 -17.59
C PHE A 88 -3.37 1.40 -18.66
N GLN A 89 -3.19 0.16 -19.06
CA GLN A 89 -4.16 -0.57 -19.86
C GLN A 89 -4.17 -2.03 -19.43
N ARG A 90 -5.34 -2.49 -18.99
CA ARG A 90 -5.53 -3.89 -18.59
C ARG A 90 -5.21 -4.84 -19.74
N GLY A 91 -4.56 -5.94 -19.44
CA GLY A 91 -4.17 -6.94 -20.44
C GLY A 91 -2.84 -6.66 -21.15
N ARG A 92 -2.25 -5.49 -21.01
CA ARG A 92 -0.86 -5.23 -21.42
C ARG A 92 0.12 -5.59 -20.32
N ALA A 93 1.40 -5.73 -20.68
CA ALA A 93 2.47 -5.96 -19.69
C ALA A 93 2.35 -4.97 -18.53
N ALA A 94 2.39 -5.48 -17.30
CA ALA A 94 2.14 -4.70 -16.10
C ALA A 94 3.19 -3.60 -15.93
N SER A 95 2.79 -2.35 -16.17
CA SER A 95 3.58 -1.15 -15.87
C SER A 95 3.28 -0.61 -14.47
N ILE A 96 2.14 -0.97 -13.90
CA ILE A 96 1.65 -0.54 -12.59
C ILE A 96 1.36 -1.76 -11.74
N ASP A 97 1.88 -1.75 -10.51
CA ASP A 97 1.53 -2.67 -9.44
C ASP A 97 0.70 -1.94 -8.36
N ILE A 98 -0.04 -2.69 -7.57
CA ILE A 98 -0.55 -2.21 -6.27
C ILE A 98 0.45 -2.64 -5.22
N ASP A 99 1.18 -1.67 -4.65
CA ASP A 99 2.14 -1.92 -3.59
C ASP A 99 1.46 -1.95 -2.22
N HIS A 100 1.92 -2.87 -1.37
CA HIS A 100 1.75 -2.78 0.06
C HIS A 100 2.86 -1.89 0.61
N VAL A 101 2.55 -0.66 1.02
CA VAL A 101 3.55 0.33 1.44
C VAL A 101 4.38 -0.20 2.60
N VAL A 102 3.74 -0.81 3.60
CA VAL A 102 4.40 -1.75 4.51
C VAL A 102 4.28 -3.14 3.87
N ALA A 103 5.37 -3.62 3.30
CA ALA A 103 5.41 -4.89 2.58
C ALA A 103 4.94 -6.04 3.47
N LEU A 104 4.22 -7.01 2.90
CA LEU A 104 3.69 -8.15 3.67
C LEU A 104 4.79 -8.94 4.37
N GLY A 105 5.94 -9.13 3.72
CA GLY A 105 7.11 -9.76 4.33
C GLY A 105 7.70 -8.95 5.47
N ASN A 106 7.72 -7.63 5.38
CA ASN A 106 8.12 -6.75 6.47
C ASN A 106 7.10 -6.81 7.62
N ALA A 107 5.82 -6.74 7.33
CA ALA A 107 4.77 -6.88 8.34
C ALA A 107 4.88 -8.20 9.10
N TRP A 108 5.18 -9.30 8.40
CA TRP A 108 5.37 -10.62 9.02
C TRP A 108 6.43 -10.61 10.10
N VAL A 109 7.62 -10.10 9.78
CA VAL A 109 8.76 -10.08 10.73
C VAL A 109 8.67 -8.97 11.77
N THR A 110 7.68 -8.08 11.66
CA THR A 110 7.44 -6.98 12.61
C THR A 110 6.11 -7.10 13.35
N GLY A 111 5.56 -8.32 13.45
CA GLY A 111 4.43 -8.62 14.32
C GLY A 111 3.33 -9.46 13.70
N ALA A 112 3.12 -9.40 12.39
CA ALA A 112 1.97 -10.06 11.75
C ALA A 112 2.01 -11.59 11.79
N ALA A 113 3.19 -12.21 12.00
CA ALA A 113 3.31 -13.64 12.17
C ALA A 113 2.46 -14.18 13.32
N GLY A 114 2.33 -13.41 14.41
CA GLY A 114 1.55 -13.76 15.58
C GLY A 114 0.05 -13.39 15.51
N TRP A 115 -0.41 -12.85 14.38
CA TRP A 115 -1.81 -12.40 14.29
C TRP A 115 -2.77 -13.50 13.87
N GLU A 116 -4.03 -13.30 14.22
CA GLU A 116 -5.13 -14.04 13.63
C GLU A 116 -5.20 -13.74 12.11
N PRO A 117 -5.54 -14.73 11.27
CA PRO A 117 -5.60 -14.59 9.80
C PRO A 117 -6.43 -13.39 9.34
N ARG A 118 -7.54 -13.12 10.02
CA ARG A 118 -8.43 -12.00 9.70
C ARG A 118 -7.74 -10.65 9.78
N LYS A 119 -6.84 -10.45 10.75
CA LYS A 119 -6.07 -9.21 10.88
C LYS A 119 -5.03 -9.07 9.75
N ARG A 120 -4.41 -10.17 9.33
CA ARG A 120 -3.50 -10.19 8.18
C ARG A 120 -4.22 -9.84 6.88
N ILE A 121 -5.41 -10.38 6.66
CA ILE A 121 -6.26 -10.06 5.50
C ILE A 121 -6.64 -8.57 5.51
N ALA A 122 -7.00 -8.02 6.67
CA ALA A 122 -7.34 -6.62 6.82
C ALA A 122 -6.16 -5.71 6.41
N LEU A 123 -4.93 -6.00 6.85
CA LEU A 123 -3.74 -5.26 6.45
C LEU A 123 -3.49 -5.33 4.93
N ALA A 124 -3.63 -6.53 4.35
CA ALA A 124 -3.37 -6.77 2.94
C ALA A 124 -4.36 -6.06 2.00
N ASN A 125 -5.54 -5.71 2.50
CA ASN A 125 -6.60 -5.04 1.73
C ASN A 125 -6.92 -3.63 2.26
N ASP A 126 -6.10 -3.09 3.18
CA ASP A 126 -6.32 -1.76 3.73
C ASP A 126 -5.92 -0.68 2.72
N PRO A 127 -6.83 0.20 2.29
CA PRO A 127 -6.50 1.30 1.37
C PRO A 127 -5.37 2.22 1.89
N LEU A 128 -5.18 2.32 3.20
CA LEU A 128 -4.06 3.06 3.79
C LEU A 128 -2.71 2.43 3.42
N ASN A 129 -2.64 1.10 3.34
CA ASN A 129 -1.43 0.34 3.02
C ASN A 129 -1.25 0.06 1.52
N LEU A 130 -2.19 0.48 0.67
CA LEU A 130 -2.19 0.16 -0.75
C LEU A 130 -2.01 1.41 -1.60
N LEU A 131 -1.16 1.30 -2.62
CA LEU A 131 -0.81 2.39 -3.52
C LEU A 131 -0.51 1.87 -4.92
N ALA A 132 -1.13 2.46 -5.94
CA ALA A 132 -0.76 2.19 -7.33
C ALA A 132 0.59 2.88 -7.63
N VAL A 133 1.55 2.13 -8.13
CA VAL A 133 2.93 2.59 -8.34
C VAL A 133 3.55 1.96 -9.58
N ASP A 134 4.69 2.50 -10.02
CA ASP A 134 5.55 1.87 -11.02
C ASP A 134 5.94 0.45 -10.61
N ALA A 135 5.72 -0.50 -11.51
CA ALA A 135 5.99 -1.92 -11.23
C ALA A 135 7.48 -2.21 -11.03
N GLY A 136 8.36 -1.49 -11.74
CA GLY A 136 9.81 -1.62 -11.59
C GLY A 136 10.29 -1.15 -10.23
N ALA A 137 9.85 0.03 -9.79
CA ALA A 137 10.15 0.57 -8.48
C ALA A 137 9.60 -0.32 -7.36
N ASN A 138 8.38 -0.86 -7.51
CA ASN A 138 7.80 -1.80 -6.57
C ASN A 138 8.64 -3.07 -6.41
N ARG A 139 9.11 -3.65 -7.51
CA ARG A 139 9.97 -4.84 -7.47
C ARG A 139 11.33 -4.53 -6.83
N ALA A 140 11.89 -3.35 -7.11
CA ALA A 140 13.15 -2.91 -6.47
C ALA A 140 12.99 -2.75 -4.95
N LYS A 141 11.85 -2.25 -4.48
CA LYS A 141 11.53 -2.14 -3.05
C LYS A 141 11.50 -3.51 -2.35
N GLY A 142 10.86 -4.51 -2.96
CA GLY A 142 10.67 -5.82 -2.34
C GLY A 142 10.03 -5.73 -0.95
N ASP A 143 10.60 -6.43 0.03
CA ASP A 143 10.14 -6.43 1.43
C ASP A 143 10.83 -5.35 2.30
N ALA A 144 11.59 -4.43 1.69
CA ALA A 144 12.34 -3.41 2.41
C ALA A 144 11.42 -2.43 3.15
N ASP A 145 11.90 -1.96 4.29
CA ASP A 145 11.33 -0.80 4.98
C ASP A 145 11.99 0.51 4.53
N ALA A 146 11.59 1.64 5.14
CA ALA A 146 12.10 2.95 4.77
C ALA A 146 13.58 3.19 5.15
N ALA A 147 14.18 2.34 5.99
CA ALA A 147 15.61 2.40 6.30
C ALA A 147 16.45 1.73 5.21
N GLU A 148 15.87 0.79 4.47
CA GLU A 148 16.55 0.00 3.46
C GLU A 148 16.26 0.49 2.04
N TRP A 149 15.10 1.10 1.81
CA TRP A 149 14.68 1.60 0.51
C TRP A 149 13.79 2.83 0.63
N LEU A 150 14.02 3.81 -0.23
CA LEU A 150 13.15 4.96 -0.43
C LEU A 150 12.77 5.07 -1.92
N PRO A 151 11.58 5.61 -2.23
CA PRO A 151 11.21 5.89 -3.61
C PRO A 151 12.28 6.72 -4.34
N PRO A 152 12.57 6.45 -5.62
CA PRO A 152 13.51 7.27 -6.41
C PRO A 152 13.11 8.75 -6.47
N ASN A 153 11.82 9.06 -6.36
CA ASN A 153 11.30 10.42 -6.34
C ASN A 153 11.44 11.06 -4.95
N PRO A 154 12.41 11.98 -4.73
CA PRO A 154 12.64 12.56 -3.41
C PRO A 154 11.46 13.37 -2.87
N SER A 155 10.64 13.94 -3.74
CA SER A 155 9.47 14.73 -3.33
C SER A 155 8.40 13.89 -2.61
N TYR A 156 8.46 12.56 -2.76
CA TYR A 156 7.52 11.64 -2.11
C TYR A 156 8.07 11.05 -0.80
N HIS A 157 9.33 11.26 -0.44
CA HIS A 157 9.96 10.64 0.74
C HIS A 157 9.18 10.90 2.04
N CYS A 158 8.83 12.15 2.31
CA CYS A 158 8.10 12.49 3.55
C CYS A 158 6.72 11.82 3.60
N ALA A 159 5.97 11.84 2.49
CA ALA A 159 4.65 11.21 2.41
C ALA A 159 4.75 9.68 2.52
N TYR A 160 5.76 9.08 1.89
CA TYR A 160 6.04 7.64 1.96
C TYR A 160 6.33 7.19 3.40
N VAL A 161 7.26 7.86 4.08
CA VAL A 161 7.63 7.53 5.47
C VAL A 161 6.45 7.76 6.41
N ALA A 162 5.72 8.86 6.25
CA ALA A 162 4.54 9.15 7.06
C ALA A 162 3.45 8.07 6.89
N ARG A 163 3.26 7.56 5.67
CA ARG A 163 2.32 6.47 5.39
C ARG A 163 2.76 5.16 6.04
N GLN A 164 4.04 4.81 5.95
CA GLN A 164 4.58 3.63 6.65
C GLN A 164 4.35 3.71 8.17
N ILE A 165 4.64 4.84 8.77
CA ILE A 165 4.40 5.07 10.20
C ILE A 165 2.92 4.93 10.54
N ALA A 166 2.03 5.52 9.76
CA ALA A 166 0.59 5.45 9.97
C ALA A 166 0.06 4.00 9.91
N VAL A 167 0.52 3.20 8.96
CA VAL A 167 0.15 1.78 8.85
C VAL A 167 0.67 1.00 10.05
N LYS A 168 1.94 1.17 10.40
CA LYS A 168 2.55 0.48 11.55
C LYS A 168 1.83 0.84 12.85
N ALA A 169 1.51 2.11 13.07
CA ALA A 169 0.76 2.55 14.23
C ALA A 169 -0.65 1.95 14.29
N LYS A 170 -1.38 1.96 13.15
CA LYS A 170 -2.73 1.37 13.06
C LYS A 170 -2.76 -0.11 13.42
N TYR A 171 -1.77 -0.85 12.98
CA TYR A 171 -1.70 -2.30 13.15
C TYR A 171 -0.80 -2.75 14.30
N ARG A 172 -0.15 -1.82 15.00
CA ARG A 172 0.80 -2.09 16.09
C ARG A 172 1.95 -3.00 15.64
N LEU A 173 2.49 -2.71 14.47
CA LEU A 173 3.74 -3.29 13.99
C LEU A 173 4.93 -2.52 14.58
N TRP A 174 6.07 -3.21 14.70
CA TRP A 174 7.32 -2.56 15.15
C TRP A 174 8.36 -2.38 14.05
#